data_b220a17bd9c9bd4d7264e1a228575342
#
_entry.id   b220a17bd9c9bd4d7264e1a228575342
#
_cell.length_a   1.000
_cell.length_b   1.000
_cell.length_c   1.000
_cell.angle_alpha   90.00
_cell.angle_beta   90.00
_cell.angle_gamma   90.00
#
_symmetry.space_group_name_H-M   'P 1'
#
loop_
_entity.id
_entity.type
_entity.pdbx_description
1 polymer ?
#
loop_
_entity_poly.entity_id
_entity_poly.type
_entity_poly.pdbx_seq_one_letter_code
_entity_poly.pdbx_strand_id
1 'polypeptide(L)'
;MVTILDRINPNAEKRVRHPEKAHKPDTEVMRKPDWIRVKAPTSKGYAETRSIVKEHKLVTVCEEAGCPNIGECWDKKHATFMIMGEICTRACSFCNVATGKPNALDMAEPESVAKAVKEMGLSHVVITSVDRDDLEDGGAEHFEKVIWAIRAASPTTTIEILTPDFLKKPGALERVVAAKPDVFNHNMETVPGNYLTVRPGARYFHSVRLLQRVKELDPTMFTKSGIMVGLGEERNEVLQLMDDLRVADVDFLTIGQYLQPTRKHHAVMSYVTPEEFKSYETVAYTKGFLMVASSPLTRSSHHAGDDFARLRAAREKKVLVAAE
;
A
#
# COMPACT_ATOMS: atom_id res chain seq x y z
N MET A 1 -28.45 1.30 6.40
CA MET A 1 -27.48 1.63 7.46
C MET A 1 -26.47 2.56 6.81
N VAL A 2 -26.48 3.85 7.19
CA VAL A 2 -25.57 4.87 6.62
C VAL A 2 -24.20 4.61 7.24
N THR A 3 -23.19 4.39 6.42
CA THR A 3 -21.81 4.17 6.89
C THR A 3 -21.21 5.48 7.40
N ILE A 4 -20.15 5.41 8.21
CA ILE A 4 -19.44 6.62 8.66
C ILE A 4 -18.93 7.43 7.47
N LEU A 5 -18.62 6.78 6.33
CA LEU A 5 -18.18 7.42 5.08
C LEU A 5 -19.27 8.25 4.41
N ASP A 6 -20.56 7.82 4.49
CA ASP A 6 -21.69 8.59 3.95
C ASP A 6 -21.91 9.93 4.66
N ARG A 7 -21.40 10.06 5.90
CA ARG A 7 -21.47 11.31 6.68
C ARG A 7 -20.37 12.31 6.33
N ILE A 8 -19.33 11.87 5.61
CA ILE A 8 -18.12 12.66 5.34
C ILE A 8 -18.24 13.45 4.03
N ASN A 9 -19.05 12.99 3.08
CA ASN A 9 -19.29 13.71 1.82
C ASN A 9 -20.79 13.65 1.40
N PRO A 10 -21.64 14.56 1.92
CA PRO A 10 -23.07 14.56 1.61
C PRO A 10 -23.41 14.91 0.15
N ASN A 11 -22.45 15.42 -0.63
CA ASN A 11 -22.63 15.84 -2.02
C ASN A 11 -21.95 14.89 -3.03
N ALA A 12 -21.36 13.78 -2.60
CA ALA A 12 -20.97 12.75 -3.55
C ALA A 12 -22.26 12.22 -4.19
N GLU A 13 -22.45 12.44 -5.48
CA GLU A 13 -23.45 11.72 -6.26
C GLU A 13 -23.39 10.24 -5.83
N LYS A 14 -24.53 9.57 -5.64
CA LYS A 14 -24.64 8.17 -5.22
C LYS A 14 -24.05 7.23 -6.29
N ARG A 15 -22.78 7.40 -6.57
CA ARG A 15 -22.03 6.55 -7.49
C ARG A 15 -21.86 5.19 -6.83
N VAL A 16 -22.27 4.15 -7.53
CA VAL A 16 -22.01 2.76 -7.07
C VAL A 16 -20.50 2.57 -7.04
N ARG A 17 -19.93 2.48 -5.83
CA ARG A 17 -18.48 2.46 -5.62
C ARG A 17 -17.81 1.24 -6.28
N HIS A 18 -18.54 0.13 -6.35
CA HIS A 18 -18.10 -1.14 -6.92
C HIS A 18 -19.18 -1.73 -7.80
N PRO A 19 -19.35 -1.24 -9.05
CA PRO A 19 -20.40 -1.73 -9.95
C PRO A 19 -20.29 -3.24 -10.21
N GLU A 20 -19.08 -3.78 -10.27
CA GLU A 20 -18.82 -5.21 -10.49
C GLU A 20 -19.21 -6.10 -9.29
N LYS A 21 -19.35 -5.51 -8.09
CA LYS A 21 -19.76 -6.20 -6.86
C LYS A 21 -21.26 -6.04 -6.57
N ALA A 22 -21.95 -5.13 -7.24
CA ALA A 22 -23.34 -4.77 -6.94
C ALA A 22 -24.28 -5.98 -6.97
N HIS A 23 -24.08 -6.90 -7.90
CA HIS A 23 -24.90 -8.10 -8.10
C HIS A 23 -24.38 -9.35 -7.37
N LYS A 24 -23.25 -9.25 -6.68
CA LYS A 24 -22.73 -10.39 -5.89
C LYS A 24 -23.60 -10.61 -4.65
N PRO A 25 -23.79 -11.86 -4.22
CA PRO A 25 -24.45 -12.15 -2.94
C PRO A 25 -23.64 -11.53 -1.79
N ASP A 26 -24.34 -11.24 -0.69
CA ASP A 26 -23.68 -10.83 0.55
C ASP A 26 -22.92 -12.02 1.15
N THR A 27 -21.71 -11.78 1.62
CA THR A 27 -20.95 -12.74 2.40
C THR A 27 -21.17 -12.52 3.89
N GLU A 28 -21.02 -13.57 4.67
CA GLU A 28 -21.05 -13.45 6.12
C GLU A 28 -19.87 -12.62 6.62
N VAL A 29 -20.12 -11.77 7.62
CA VAL A 29 -19.08 -10.99 8.28
C VAL A 29 -18.78 -11.60 9.63
N MET A 30 -17.62 -12.23 9.76
CA MET A 30 -17.16 -12.79 11.01
C MET A 30 -16.96 -11.70 12.07
N ARG A 31 -17.32 -11.99 13.32
CA ARG A 31 -17.03 -11.09 14.45
C ARG A 31 -15.52 -10.95 14.63
N LYS A 32 -15.03 -9.69 14.68
CA LYS A 32 -13.63 -9.42 14.96
C LYS A 32 -13.26 -9.87 16.39
N PRO A 33 -12.14 -10.56 16.55
CA PRO A 33 -11.63 -10.95 17.87
C PRO A 33 -11.14 -9.74 18.66
N ASP A 34 -10.94 -9.93 19.97
CA ASP A 34 -10.61 -8.84 20.89
C ASP A 34 -9.24 -8.19 20.67
N TRP A 35 -8.31 -8.88 19.98
CA TRP A 35 -7.00 -8.31 19.65
C TRP A 35 -7.03 -7.38 18.43
N ILE A 36 -8.13 -7.29 17.69
CA ILE A 36 -8.31 -6.32 16.60
C ILE A 36 -9.05 -5.11 17.13
N ARG A 37 -8.29 -4.19 17.73
CA ARG A 37 -8.81 -2.93 18.27
C ARG A 37 -8.12 -1.74 17.63
N VAL A 38 -8.90 -0.75 17.22
CA VAL A 38 -8.43 0.48 16.58
C VAL A 38 -8.77 1.70 17.42
N LYS A 39 -7.94 2.73 17.35
CA LYS A 39 -8.21 4.02 17.98
C LYS A 39 -9.19 4.83 17.13
N ALA A 40 -10.17 5.46 17.78
CA ALA A 40 -11.07 6.39 17.10
C ALA A 40 -10.30 7.62 16.59
N PRO A 41 -10.63 8.14 15.38
CA PRO A 41 -9.96 9.29 14.78
C PRO A 41 -10.49 10.61 15.35
N THR A 42 -10.22 10.90 16.63
CA THR A 42 -10.75 12.04 17.38
C THR A 42 -9.69 13.03 17.85
N SER A 43 -8.40 12.78 17.54
CA SER A 43 -7.31 13.63 17.99
C SER A 43 -7.21 14.95 17.21
N LYS A 44 -6.51 15.94 17.80
CA LYS A 44 -6.22 17.22 17.15
C LYS A 44 -5.33 17.02 15.91
N GLY A 45 -4.28 16.19 16.01
CA GLY A 45 -3.38 15.89 14.90
C GLY A 45 -4.10 15.25 13.70
N TYR A 46 -5.09 14.37 13.97
CA TYR A 46 -5.95 13.84 12.93
C TYR A 46 -6.74 14.96 12.21
N ALA A 47 -7.33 15.88 12.97
CA ALA A 47 -8.12 16.98 12.39
C ALA A 47 -7.25 17.93 11.56
N GLU A 48 -6.04 18.25 12.02
CA GLU A 48 -5.05 19.06 11.29
C GLU A 48 -4.63 18.38 9.97
N THR A 49 -4.23 17.12 10.03
CA THR A 49 -3.86 16.34 8.83
C THR A 49 -5.00 16.30 7.81
N ARG A 50 -6.22 16.06 8.29
CA ARG A 50 -7.42 16.05 7.43
C ARG A 50 -7.68 17.40 6.76
N SER A 51 -7.43 18.51 7.48
CA SER A 51 -7.58 19.86 6.93
C SER A 51 -6.63 20.10 5.76
N ILE A 52 -5.36 19.75 5.92
CA ILE A 52 -4.33 19.90 4.88
C ILE A 52 -4.67 19.05 3.65
N VAL A 53 -5.03 17.78 3.84
CA VAL A 53 -5.43 16.88 2.75
C VAL A 53 -6.59 17.48 1.94
N LYS A 54 -7.60 18.03 2.61
CA LYS A 54 -8.75 18.67 1.96
C LYS A 54 -8.42 19.98 1.26
N GLU A 55 -7.60 20.83 1.89
CA GLU A 55 -7.19 22.13 1.34
C GLU A 55 -6.45 21.96 0.02
N HIS A 56 -5.56 20.97 -0.05
CA HIS A 56 -4.83 20.62 -1.27
C HIS A 56 -5.62 19.72 -2.23
N LYS A 57 -6.89 19.39 -1.92
CA LYS A 57 -7.77 18.52 -2.73
C LYS A 57 -7.17 17.15 -3.05
N LEU A 58 -6.40 16.61 -2.12
CA LEU A 58 -5.70 15.33 -2.29
C LEU A 58 -6.57 14.15 -1.89
N VAL A 59 -6.31 13.02 -2.53
CA VAL A 59 -6.91 11.72 -2.20
C VAL A 59 -5.92 10.93 -1.35
N THR A 60 -6.42 10.20 -0.36
CA THR A 60 -5.60 9.32 0.47
C THR A 60 -6.15 7.90 0.46
N VAL A 61 -5.27 6.91 0.34
CA VAL A 61 -5.68 5.50 0.49
C VAL A 61 -6.21 5.23 1.91
N CYS A 62 -5.81 6.05 2.89
CA CYS A 62 -6.28 5.93 4.27
C CYS A 62 -7.79 6.12 4.38
N GLU A 63 -8.35 7.10 3.64
CA GLU A 63 -9.80 7.33 3.56
C GLU A 63 -10.46 6.34 2.60
N GLU A 64 -9.93 6.19 1.38
CA GLU A 64 -10.53 5.38 0.33
C GLU A 64 -10.60 3.89 0.68
N ALA A 65 -9.55 3.33 1.26
CA ALA A 65 -9.54 1.94 1.72
C ALA A 65 -10.24 1.72 3.07
N GLY A 66 -10.62 2.79 3.78
CA GLY A 66 -11.17 2.67 5.14
C GLY A 66 -10.16 2.11 6.13
N CYS A 67 -8.92 2.64 6.11
CA CYS A 67 -7.81 2.12 6.88
C CYS A 67 -8.09 2.16 8.40
N PRO A 68 -7.92 1.04 9.13
CA PRO A 68 -8.16 0.98 10.57
C PRO A 68 -7.20 1.88 11.36
N ASN A 69 -6.02 2.18 10.83
CA ASN A 69 -4.97 2.93 11.52
C ASN A 69 -5.03 4.45 11.27
N ILE A 70 -6.02 4.93 10.52
CA ILE A 70 -6.10 6.35 10.10
C ILE A 70 -6.01 7.31 11.30
N GLY A 71 -6.67 6.97 12.43
CA GLY A 71 -6.64 7.81 13.63
C GLY A 71 -5.27 7.96 14.25
N GLU A 72 -4.48 6.90 14.27
CA GLU A 72 -3.11 6.91 14.80
C GLU A 72 -2.11 7.54 13.82
N CYS A 73 -2.17 7.14 12.55
CA CYS A 73 -1.25 7.65 11.54
C CYS A 73 -1.40 9.16 11.34
N TRP A 74 -2.63 9.65 11.22
CA TRP A 74 -2.88 11.07 11.00
C TRP A 74 -2.63 11.93 12.23
N ASP A 75 -2.75 11.37 13.45
CA ASP A 75 -2.31 12.05 14.67
C ASP A 75 -0.81 12.36 14.65
N LYS A 76 -0.03 11.48 14.03
CA LYS A 76 1.42 11.63 13.81
C LYS A 76 1.76 12.33 12.47
N LYS A 77 0.78 12.88 11.78
CA LYS A 77 0.90 13.48 10.44
C LYS A 77 1.35 12.52 9.34
N HIS A 78 1.23 11.21 9.53
CA HIS A 78 1.56 10.20 8.52
C HIS A 78 0.34 9.94 7.64
N ALA A 79 0.31 10.47 6.42
CA ALA A 79 -0.69 10.19 5.41
C ALA A 79 -0.06 9.48 4.22
N THR A 80 -0.81 8.56 3.60
CA THR A 80 -0.42 7.93 2.33
C THR A 80 -1.26 8.55 1.23
N PHE A 81 -0.63 9.35 0.38
CA PHE A 81 -1.30 10.00 -0.72
C PHE A 81 -1.56 9.01 -1.86
N MET A 82 -2.76 9.05 -2.39
CA MET A 82 -3.18 8.23 -3.52
C MET A 82 -3.34 9.13 -4.75
N ILE A 83 -2.46 8.99 -5.69
CA ILE A 83 -2.39 9.81 -6.90
C ILE A 83 -3.18 9.20 -8.07
N MET A 84 -3.41 10.00 -9.10
CA MET A 84 -4.14 9.65 -10.33
C MET A 84 -5.65 9.45 -10.11
N GLY A 85 -6.18 10.06 -9.05
CA GLY A 85 -7.60 10.07 -8.72
C GLY A 85 -8.04 8.94 -7.80
N GLU A 86 -9.37 8.74 -7.70
CA GLU A 86 -10.02 7.85 -6.72
C GLU A 86 -10.68 6.61 -7.36
N ILE A 87 -10.56 6.44 -8.68
CA ILE A 87 -11.22 5.36 -9.42
C ILE A 87 -10.17 4.45 -10.05
N CYS A 88 -10.18 3.19 -9.65
CA CYS A 88 -9.27 2.16 -10.13
C CYS A 88 -9.85 1.44 -11.35
N THR A 89 -9.01 1.09 -12.32
CA THR A 89 -9.40 0.26 -13.48
C THR A 89 -9.56 -1.20 -13.12
N ARG A 90 -9.05 -1.65 -11.95
CA ARG A 90 -9.08 -3.05 -11.52
C ARG A 90 -9.98 -3.29 -10.32
N ALA A 91 -10.63 -4.45 -10.31
CA ALA A 91 -11.65 -4.84 -9.34
C ALA A 91 -11.16 -5.93 -8.37
N CYS A 92 -10.12 -5.64 -7.59
CA CYS A 92 -9.64 -6.55 -6.55
C CYS A 92 -10.73 -6.79 -5.51
N SER A 93 -10.99 -8.07 -5.16
CA SER A 93 -12.13 -8.43 -4.32
C SER A 93 -11.99 -7.98 -2.86
N PHE A 94 -10.77 -7.70 -2.41
CA PHE A 94 -10.47 -7.20 -1.06
C PHE A 94 -10.52 -5.67 -0.94
N CYS A 95 -10.35 -4.95 -2.06
CA CYS A 95 -10.09 -3.51 -2.07
C CYS A 95 -11.38 -2.69 -1.99
N ASN A 96 -11.36 -1.65 -1.15
CA ASN A 96 -12.48 -0.73 -0.98
C ASN A 96 -12.38 0.54 -1.86
N VAL A 97 -11.30 0.73 -2.59
CA VAL A 97 -11.16 1.84 -3.55
C VAL A 97 -12.18 1.68 -4.67
N ALA A 98 -12.82 2.78 -5.06
CA ALA A 98 -13.84 2.76 -6.10
C ALA A 98 -13.30 2.25 -7.44
N THR A 99 -14.14 1.56 -8.21
CA THR A 99 -13.76 0.96 -9.49
C THR A 99 -14.58 1.53 -10.65
N GLY A 100 -14.00 1.52 -11.85
CA GLY A 100 -14.68 2.00 -13.04
C GLY A 100 -13.75 2.68 -14.04
N LYS A 101 -14.30 3.60 -14.83
CA LYS A 101 -13.54 4.42 -15.77
C LYS A 101 -12.99 5.65 -15.02
N PRO A 102 -11.67 5.79 -14.89
CA PRO A 102 -11.06 6.95 -14.24
C PRO A 102 -11.29 8.25 -15.01
N ASN A 103 -11.18 9.36 -14.30
CA ASN A 103 -11.14 10.68 -14.91
C ASN A 103 -9.77 10.94 -15.58
N ALA A 104 -9.67 12.02 -16.36
CA ALA A 104 -8.37 12.50 -16.86
C ALA A 104 -7.44 12.82 -15.68
N LEU A 105 -6.13 12.71 -15.91
CA LEU A 105 -5.12 13.07 -14.91
C LEU A 105 -5.22 14.57 -14.60
N ASP A 106 -5.13 14.90 -13.31
CA ASP A 106 -4.90 16.27 -12.88
C ASP A 106 -3.42 16.60 -13.00
N MET A 107 -3.06 17.43 -13.94
CA MET A 107 -1.68 17.84 -14.19
C MET A 107 -1.09 18.71 -13.07
N ALA A 108 -1.91 19.26 -12.18
CA ALA A 108 -1.48 20.03 -11.01
C ALA A 108 -1.29 19.14 -9.74
N GLU A 109 -1.69 17.86 -9.79
CA GLU A 109 -1.59 16.94 -8.65
C GLU A 109 -0.15 16.80 -8.11
N PRO A 110 0.92 16.67 -8.95
CA PRO A 110 2.29 16.57 -8.45
C PRO A 110 2.71 17.75 -7.56
N GLU A 111 2.41 18.98 -7.97
CA GLU A 111 2.69 20.18 -7.19
C GLU A 111 1.84 20.28 -5.93
N SER A 112 0.57 19.85 -5.99
CA SER A 112 -0.34 19.85 -4.85
C SER A 112 0.14 18.86 -3.78
N VAL A 113 0.58 17.66 -4.18
CA VAL A 113 1.18 16.67 -3.28
C VAL A 113 2.48 17.22 -2.65
N ALA A 114 3.35 17.81 -3.46
CA ALA A 114 4.61 18.36 -2.97
C ALA A 114 4.41 19.51 -1.95
N LYS A 115 3.41 20.37 -2.17
CA LYS A 115 3.02 21.44 -1.23
C LYS A 115 2.52 20.84 0.09
N ALA A 116 1.63 19.85 0.05
CA ALA A 116 1.12 19.19 1.25
C ALA A 116 2.22 18.50 2.04
N VAL A 117 3.15 17.78 1.38
CA VAL A 117 4.31 17.15 2.01
C VAL A 117 5.17 18.16 2.75
N LYS A 118 5.45 19.31 2.12
CA LYS A 118 6.22 20.41 2.71
C LYS A 118 5.48 21.04 3.90
N GLU A 119 4.19 21.33 3.77
CA GLU A 119 3.37 21.95 4.81
C GLU A 119 3.26 21.04 6.04
N MET A 120 3.06 19.73 5.83
CA MET A 120 3.05 18.74 6.91
C MET A 120 4.43 18.55 7.56
N GLY A 121 5.51 18.97 6.92
CA GLY A 121 6.88 18.78 7.42
C GLY A 121 7.31 17.32 7.48
N LEU A 122 6.92 16.52 6.50
CA LEU A 122 7.16 15.07 6.51
C LEU A 122 8.63 14.75 6.31
N SER A 123 9.21 13.94 7.20
CA SER A 123 10.54 13.34 6.99
C SER A 123 10.50 12.14 6.06
N HIS A 124 9.34 11.48 5.96
CA HIS A 124 9.08 10.34 5.07
C HIS A 124 7.66 10.42 4.54
N VAL A 125 7.47 10.16 3.24
CA VAL A 125 6.15 10.15 2.61
C VAL A 125 5.94 8.86 1.83
N VAL A 126 4.72 8.34 1.88
CA VAL A 126 4.30 7.20 1.04
C VAL A 126 3.33 7.70 -0.02
N ILE A 127 3.66 7.42 -1.28
CA ILE A 127 2.84 7.73 -2.44
C ILE A 127 2.35 6.41 -3.04
N THR A 128 1.05 6.27 -3.20
CA THR A 128 0.44 5.15 -3.90
C THR A 128 -0.47 5.65 -5.02
N SER A 129 -1.06 4.75 -5.78
CA SER A 129 -2.01 5.11 -6.83
C SER A 129 -3.13 4.09 -6.96
N VAL A 130 -4.17 4.46 -7.69
CA VAL A 130 -5.07 3.51 -8.34
C VAL A 130 -4.37 2.85 -9.53
N ASP A 131 -4.83 1.67 -9.97
CA ASP A 131 -4.40 1.12 -11.27
C ASP A 131 -4.98 1.99 -12.39
N ARG A 132 -4.14 2.33 -13.37
CA ARG A 132 -4.46 3.14 -14.55
C ARG A 132 -4.08 2.37 -15.83
N ASP A 133 -4.69 1.19 -15.97
CA ASP A 133 -4.48 0.35 -17.17
C ASP A 133 -4.94 1.03 -18.47
N ASP A 134 -5.76 2.09 -18.35
CA ASP A 134 -6.23 2.96 -19.42
C ASP A 134 -5.14 3.90 -19.98
N LEU A 135 -4.09 4.19 -19.21
CA LEU A 135 -2.96 5.04 -19.65
C LEU A 135 -1.94 4.19 -20.41
N GLU A 136 -1.27 4.81 -21.38
CA GLU A 136 -0.28 4.13 -22.22
C GLU A 136 0.89 3.55 -21.42
N ASP A 137 1.35 4.27 -20.40
CA ASP A 137 2.46 3.90 -19.50
C ASP A 137 2.01 3.37 -18.14
N GLY A 138 0.69 3.19 -17.92
CA GLY A 138 0.14 2.76 -16.63
C GLY A 138 0.30 3.79 -15.50
N GLY A 139 0.61 5.04 -15.82
CA GLY A 139 0.80 6.15 -14.88
C GLY A 139 2.25 6.33 -14.41
N ALA A 140 3.23 5.69 -15.03
CA ALA A 140 4.63 5.77 -14.64
C ALA A 140 5.19 7.21 -14.73
N GLU A 141 4.85 7.97 -15.76
CA GLU A 141 5.24 9.37 -15.90
C GLU A 141 4.66 10.25 -14.78
N HIS A 142 3.47 9.94 -14.34
CA HIS A 142 2.84 10.69 -13.24
C HIS A 142 3.54 10.43 -11.89
N PHE A 143 3.94 9.17 -11.61
CA PHE A 143 4.80 8.86 -10.47
C PHE A 143 6.12 9.63 -10.52
N GLU A 144 6.80 9.63 -11.66
CA GLU A 144 8.06 10.36 -11.88
C GLU A 144 7.89 11.85 -11.54
N LYS A 145 6.84 12.50 -12.08
CA LYS A 145 6.54 13.91 -11.81
C LYS A 145 6.29 14.19 -10.33
N VAL A 146 5.55 13.33 -9.65
CA VAL A 146 5.28 13.46 -8.20
C VAL A 146 6.58 13.33 -7.41
N ILE A 147 7.43 12.34 -7.71
CA ILE A 147 8.73 12.17 -7.04
C ILE A 147 9.60 13.42 -7.21
N TRP A 148 9.71 13.94 -8.42
CA TRP A 148 10.50 15.15 -8.69
C TRP A 148 9.94 16.40 -8.03
N ALA A 149 8.63 16.59 -8.03
CA ALA A 149 8.00 17.71 -7.36
C ALA A 149 8.26 17.69 -5.84
N ILE A 150 8.16 16.52 -5.20
CA ILE A 150 8.47 16.35 -3.77
C ILE A 150 9.95 16.63 -3.51
N ARG A 151 10.87 16.08 -4.31
CA ARG A 151 12.32 16.34 -4.18
C ARG A 151 12.66 17.83 -4.29
N ALA A 152 12.01 18.55 -5.20
CA ALA A 152 12.21 19.99 -5.37
C ALA A 152 11.67 20.80 -4.18
N ALA A 153 10.50 20.43 -3.63
CA ALA A 153 9.85 21.16 -2.55
C ALA A 153 10.39 20.82 -1.16
N SER A 154 10.85 19.58 -0.95
CA SER A 154 11.29 19.00 0.32
C SER A 154 12.48 18.04 0.10
N PRO A 155 13.69 18.52 -0.16
CA PRO A 155 14.85 17.70 -0.59
C PRO A 155 15.27 16.63 0.44
N THR A 156 14.96 16.83 1.72
CA THR A 156 15.30 15.92 2.82
C THR A 156 14.24 14.84 3.10
N THR A 157 13.05 14.98 2.51
CA THR A 157 11.97 13.99 2.66
C THR A 157 12.31 12.73 1.89
N THR A 158 12.29 11.58 2.56
CA THR A 158 12.44 10.29 1.91
C THR A 158 11.10 9.84 1.31
N ILE A 159 11.15 9.20 0.15
CA ILE A 159 9.96 8.87 -0.66
C ILE A 159 9.85 7.36 -0.83
N GLU A 160 8.82 6.78 -0.25
CA GLU A 160 8.36 5.43 -0.57
C GLU A 160 7.25 5.52 -1.62
N ILE A 161 7.32 4.70 -2.65
CA ILE A 161 6.23 4.53 -3.60
C ILE A 161 5.64 3.14 -3.48
N LEU A 162 4.32 3.02 -3.48
CA LEU A 162 3.59 1.76 -3.60
C LEU A 162 2.91 1.72 -4.96
N THR A 163 3.48 0.97 -5.88
CA THR A 163 3.09 0.98 -7.29
C THR A 163 2.16 -0.17 -7.67
N PRO A 164 1.34 0.00 -8.73
CA PRO A 164 0.73 -1.12 -9.47
C PRO A 164 1.81 -1.93 -10.18
N ASP A 165 1.40 -2.98 -10.91
CA ASP A 165 2.30 -3.78 -11.77
C ASP A 165 2.49 -3.20 -13.17
N PHE A 166 1.96 -2.01 -13.43
CA PHE A 166 1.96 -1.27 -14.69
C PHE A 166 1.48 -2.09 -15.91
N LEU A 167 0.79 -3.21 -15.69
CA LEU A 167 0.29 -4.12 -16.73
C LEU A 167 1.37 -4.52 -17.77
N LYS A 168 2.64 -4.65 -17.36
CA LYS A 168 3.81 -4.93 -18.21
C LYS A 168 4.06 -3.90 -19.33
N LYS A 169 3.61 -2.67 -19.16
CA LYS A 169 3.83 -1.63 -20.17
C LYS A 169 5.31 -1.32 -20.33
N PRO A 170 5.85 -1.31 -21.56
CA PRO A 170 7.29 -1.14 -21.79
C PRO A 170 7.81 0.18 -21.25
N GLY A 171 8.96 0.15 -20.56
CA GLY A 171 9.62 1.35 -20.02
C GLY A 171 8.99 1.95 -18.77
N ALA A 172 7.80 1.50 -18.36
CA ALA A 172 7.10 2.06 -17.19
C ALA A 172 7.90 1.87 -15.89
N LEU A 173 8.36 0.65 -15.63
CA LEU A 173 9.16 0.35 -14.44
C LEU A 173 10.50 1.08 -14.47
N GLU A 174 11.19 1.06 -15.60
CA GLU A 174 12.48 1.73 -15.81
C GLU A 174 12.39 3.23 -15.53
N ARG A 175 11.32 3.88 -15.97
CA ARG A 175 11.05 5.30 -15.72
C ARG A 175 10.92 5.59 -14.22
N VAL A 176 10.11 4.82 -13.52
CA VAL A 176 9.86 5.03 -12.08
C VAL A 176 11.11 4.76 -11.25
N VAL A 177 11.89 3.71 -11.59
CA VAL A 177 13.17 3.42 -10.93
C VAL A 177 14.18 4.53 -11.18
N ALA A 178 14.24 5.08 -12.42
CA ALA A 178 15.11 6.20 -12.76
C ALA A 178 14.77 7.50 -12.01
N ALA A 179 13.53 7.69 -11.57
CA ALA A 179 13.12 8.82 -10.73
C ALA A 179 13.68 8.74 -9.29
N LYS A 180 14.31 7.60 -8.91
CA LYS A 180 15.03 7.41 -7.64
C LYS A 180 14.17 7.62 -6.38
N PRO A 181 13.05 6.90 -6.21
CA PRO A 181 12.44 6.79 -4.88
C PRO A 181 13.41 6.13 -3.90
N ASP A 182 13.25 6.36 -2.59
CA ASP A 182 14.08 5.72 -1.57
C ASP A 182 13.66 4.27 -1.32
N VAL A 183 12.36 3.98 -1.45
CA VAL A 183 11.77 2.65 -1.33
C VAL A 183 10.81 2.40 -2.48
N PHE A 184 11.03 1.30 -3.20
CA PHE A 184 10.10 0.77 -4.18
C PHE A 184 9.26 -0.35 -3.54
N ASN A 185 7.97 -0.11 -3.37
CA ASN A 185 7.03 -1.06 -2.80
C ASN A 185 6.04 -1.55 -3.88
N HIS A 186 5.84 -2.87 -3.94
CA HIS A 186 4.76 -3.49 -4.70
C HIS A 186 4.22 -4.68 -3.90
N ASN A 187 2.96 -4.61 -3.50
CA ASN A 187 2.35 -5.66 -2.69
C ASN A 187 2.01 -6.90 -3.52
N MET A 188 2.29 -8.07 -2.96
CA MET A 188 1.78 -9.36 -3.45
C MET A 188 0.30 -9.54 -3.12
N GLU A 189 -0.16 -8.97 -2.02
CA GLU A 189 -1.48 -8.99 -1.41
C GLU A 189 -1.90 -10.36 -0.88
N THR A 190 -1.65 -11.45 -1.62
CA THR A 190 -2.01 -12.83 -1.24
C THR A 190 -1.12 -13.86 -1.94
N VAL A 191 -1.31 -15.13 -1.63
CA VAL A 191 -0.58 -16.28 -2.19
C VAL A 191 -1.06 -16.63 -3.61
N PRO A 192 -0.26 -17.38 -4.42
CA PRO A 192 -0.60 -17.71 -5.81
C PRO A 192 -2.00 -18.31 -5.99
N GLY A 193 -2.38 -19.25 -5.12
CA GLY A 193 -3.68 -19.96 -5.18
C GLY A 193 -4.88 -19.02 -5.13
N ASN A 194 -4.75 -17.89 -4.47
CA ASN A 194 -5.84 -16.92 -4.26
C ASN A 194 -5.91 -15.83 -5.35
N TYR A 195 -4.93 -15.72 -6.26
CA TYR A 195 -4.87 -14.58 -7.20
C TYR A 195 -6.13 -14.43 -8.06
N LEU A 196 -6.67 -15.52 -8.59
CA LEU A 196 -7.84 -15.46 -9.48
C LEU A 196 -9.10 -14.93 -8.77
N THR A 197 -9.23 -15.19 -7.47
CA THR A 197 -10.41 -14.79 -6.69
C THR A 197 -10.22 -13.46 -5.96
N VAL A 198 -8.99 -13.19 -5.50
CA VAL A 198 -8.67 -12.03 -4.67
C VAL A 198 -8.16 -10.85 -5.50
N ARG A 199 -7.30 -11.13 -6.49
CA ARG A 199 -6.62 -10.11 -7.32
C ARG A 199 -6.66 -10.48 -8.82
N PRO A 200 -7.84 -10.63 -9.45
CA PRO A 200 -8.00 -11.21 -10.79
C PRO A 200 -7.28 -10.43 -11.90
N GLY A 201 -7.09 -9.11 -11.73
CA GLY A 201 -6.39 -8.25 -12.69
C GLY A 201 -4.87 -8.35 -12.68
N ALA A 202 -4.28 -9.06 -11.69
CA ALA A 202 -2.83 -9.19 -11.54
C ALA A 202 -2.36 -10.63 -11.82
N ARG A 203 -1.02 -10.82 -11.85
CA ARG A 203 -0.38 -12.12 -12.01
C ARG A 203 0.77 -12.24 -11.01
N TYR A 204 0.78 -13.32 -10.21
CA TYR A 204 1.72 -13.54 -9.13
C TYR A 204 3.18 -13.42 -9.57
N PHE A 205 3.59 -14.25 -10.54
CA PHE A 205 4.98 -14.25 -11.02
C PHE A 205 5.37 -12.94 -11.73
N HIS A 206 4.40 -12.19 -12.26
CA HIS A 206 4.70 -10.86 -12.77
C HIS A 206 5.06 -9.89 -11.65
N SER A 207 4.33 -9.94 -10.53
CA SER A 207 4.62 -9.12 -9.34
C SER A 207 5.99 -9.45 -8.73
N VAL A 208 6.32 -10.75 -8.62
CA VAL A 208 7.68 -11.19 -8.16
C VAL A 208 8.75 -10.67 -9.12
N ARG A 209 8.58 -10.87 -10.43
CA ARG A 209 9.55 -10.44 -11.45
C ARG A 209 9.71 -8.92 -11.49
N LEU A 210 8.65 -8.16 -11.24
CA LEU A 210 8.71 -6.71 -11.15
C LEU A 210 9.65 -6.27 -10.04
N LEU A 211 9.52 -6.81 -8.83
CA LEU A 211 10.41 -6.52 -7.69
C LEU A 211 11.85 -6.95 -7.97
N GLN A 212 12.06 -8.12 -8.56
CA GLN A 212 13.39 -8.55 -9.00
C GLN A 212 14.00 -7.59 -10.01
N ARG A 213 13.20 -7.12 -10.99
CA ARG A 213 13.67 -6.18 -12.01
C ARG A 213 14.09 -4.83 -11.42
N VAL A 214 13.44 -4.36 -10.35
CA VAL A 214 13.90 -3.16 -9.62
C VAL A 214 15.34 -3.33 -9.14
N LYS A 215 15.66 -4.48 -8.53
CA LYS A 215 17.03 -4.79 -8.05
C LYS A 215 18.04 -4.93 -9.18
N GLU A 216 17.63 -5.43 -10.34
CA GLU A 216 18.49 -5.46 -11.53
C GLU A 216 18.80 -4.06 -12.06
N LEU A 217 17.83 -3.14 -12.02
CA LEU A 217 17.98 -1.75 -12.47
C LEU A 217 18.75 -0.90 -11.47
N ASP A 218 18.48 -1.08 -10.18
CA ASP A 218 19.15 -0.39 -9.08
C ASP A 218 19.33 -1.30 -7.87
N PRO A 219 20.47 -1.98 -7.72
CA PRO A 219 20.74 -2.88 -6.57
C PRO A 219 20.73 -2.16 -5.22
N THR A 220 20.89 -0.83 -5.20
CA THR A 220 20.91 -0.04 -3.97
C THR A 220 19.54 0.39 -3.49
N MET A 221 18.53 0.38 -4.36
CA MET A 221 17.16 0.73 -4.01
C MET A 221 16.58 -0.27 -3.02
N PHE A 222 15.94 0.23 -1.95
CA PHE A 222 15.20 -0.64 -1.05
C PHE A 222 13.92 -1.12 -1.72
N THR A 223 13.68 -2.43 -1.63
CA THR A 223 12.45 -3.05 -2.12
C THR A 223 11.60 -3.56 -0.98
N LYS A 224 10.30 -3.38 -1.11
CA LYS A 224 9.30 -3.74 -0.10
C LYS A 224 8.13 -4.46 -0.75
N SER A 225 7.53 -5.38 -0.01
CA SER A 225 6.29 -6.02 -0.40
C SER A 225 5.40 -6.27 0.82
N GLY A 226 4.12 -6.48 0.58
CA GLY A 226 3.13 -6.76 1.63
C GLY A 226 2.15 -7.83 1.22
N ILE A 227 1.69 -8.57 2.22
CA ILE A 227 0.59 -9.53 2.08
C ILE A 227 -0.43 -9.33 3.19
N MET A 228 -1.65 -9.72 2.89
CA MET A 228 -2.71 -9.91 3.87
C MET A 228 -2.94 -11.40 4.08
N VAL A 229 -3.12 -11.78 5.35
CA VAL A 229 -3.50 -13.14 5.75
C VAL A 229 -4.96 -13.17 6.22
N GLY A 230 -5.57 -14.36 6.15
CA GLY A 230 -7.00 -14.56 6.44
C GLY A 230 -7.90 -14.50 5.18
N LEU A 231 -7.30 -14.66 4.00
CA LEU A 231 -7.97 -14.72 2.69
C LEU A 231 -8.21 -16.16 2.21
N GLY A 232 -7.83 -17.18 3.01
CA GLY A 232 -7.97 -18.60 2.69
C GLY A 232 -6.67 -19.29 2.29
N GLU A 233 -5.54 -18.63 2.47
CA GLU A 233 -4.21 -19.19 2.26
C GLU A 233 -3.84 -20.21 3.35
N GLU A 234 -3.06 -21.21 2.96
CA GLU A 234 -2.40 -22.13 3.88
C GLU A 234 -1.06 -21.55 4.36
N ARG A 235 -0.65 -21.92 5.60
CA ARG A 235 0.63 -21.45 6.17
C ARG A 235 1.82 -21.70 5.24
N ASN A 236 1.91 -22.89 4.63
CA ASN A 236 3.00 -23.26 3.75
C ASN A 236 3.06 -22.40 2.49
N GLU A 237 1.90 -21.93 1.97
CA GLU A 237 1.86 -21.01 0.83
C GLU A 237 2.45 -19.64 1.19
N VAL A 238 2.17 -19.14 2.42
CA VAL A 238 2.78 -17.91 2.95
C VAL A 238 4.31 -18.05 3.06
N LEU A 239 4.78 -19.20 3.56
CA LEU A 239 6.22 -19.47 3.68
C LEU A 239 6.90 -19.57 2.30
N GLN A 240 6.25 -20.18 1.31
CA GLN A 240 6.73 -20.22 -0.08
C GLN A 240 6.79 -18.82 -0.70
N LEU A 241 5.76 -18.00 -0.49
CA LEU A 241 5.75 -16.60 -0.95
C LEU A 241 6.93 -15.80 -0.36
N MET A 242 7.29 -16.04 0.90
CA MET A 242 8.49 -15.43 1.49
C MET A 242 9.76 -15.87 0.75
N ASP A 243 9.89 -17.15 0.37
CA ASP A 243 11.02 -17.65 -0.41
C ASP A 243 11.08 -16.99 -1.80
N ASP A 244 9.96 -16.90 -2.49
CA ASP A 244 9.85 -16.25 -3.80
C ASP A 244 10.28 -14.77 -3.73
N LEU A 245 9.86 -14.05 -2.69
CA LEU A 245 10.27 -12.66 -2.45
C LEU A 245 11.76 -12.54 -2.11
N ARG A 246 12.33 -13.52 -1.39
CA ARG A 246 13.77 -13.52 -1.13
C ARG A 246 14.60 -13.83 -2.37
N VAL A 247 14.12 -14.69 -3.26
CA VAL A 247 14.74 -14.91 -4.59
C VAL A 247 14.72 -13.62 -5.42
N ALA A 248 13.68 -12.79 -5.28
CA ALA A 248 13.61 -11.47 -5.89
C ALA A 248 14.39 -10.38 -5.13
N ASP A 249 15.14 -10.74 -4.08
CA ASP A 249 15.94 -9.88 -3.21
C ASP A 249 15.13 -8.73 -2.55
N VAL A 250 13.89 -9.02 -2.14
CA VAL A 250 13.05 -8.06 -1.41
C VAL A 250 13.61 -7.85 0.01
N ASP A 251 13.82 -6.59 0.38
CA ASP A 251 14.42 -6.22 1.67
C ASP A 251 13.44 -6.24 2.83
N PHE A 252 12.21 -5.76 2.62
CA PHE A 252 11.21 -5.55 3.67
C PHE A 252 9.89 -6.25 3.35
N LEU A 253 9.36 -7.00 4.31
CA LEU A 253 8.06 -7.66 4.21
C LEU A 253 7.09 -7.15 5.26
N THR A 254 5.87 -6.79 4.84
CA THR A 254 4.75 -6.49 5.74
C THR A 254 3.69 -7.60 5.68
N ILE A 255 3.20 -8.03 6.84
CA ILE A 255 2.15 -9.05 6.95
C ILE A 255 1.04 -8.51 7.87
N GLY A 256 -0.17 -8.37 7.33
CA GLY A 256 -1.32 -7.85 8.07
C GLY A 256 -2.55 -8.72 7.95
N GLN A 257 -3.51 -8.60 8.88
CA GLN A 257 -4.79 -9.27 8.78
C GLN A 257 -5.68 -8.62 7.72
N TYR A 258 -6.25 -9.40 6.83
CA TYR A 258 -7.34 -8.94 5.98
C TYR A 258 -8.56 -8.56 6.83
N LEU A 259 -9.09 -7.36 6.59
CA LEU A 259 -10.32 -6.89 7.20
C LEU A 259 -11.33 -6.55 6.10
N GLN A 260 -12.43 -7.28 6.08
CA GLN A 260 -13.47 -7.14 5.06
C GLN A 260 -14.15 -5.76 5.12
N PRO A 261 -14.12 -4.96 4.04
CA PRO A 261 -14.71 -3.61 4.06
C PRO A 261 -16.24 -3.64 4.10
N THR A 262 -16.87 -4.48 3.29
CA THR A 262 -18.33 -4.65 3.23
C THR A 262 -18.69 -6.10 2.92
N ARG A 263 -19.96 -6.48 3.07
CA ARG A 263 -20.47 -7.82 2.72
C ARG A 263 -20.30 -8.20 1.24
N LYS A 264 -20.00 -7.24 0.37
CA LYS A 264 -19.79 -7.48 -1.07
C LYS A 264 -18.33 -7.78 -1.41
N HIS A 265 -17.42 -7.65 -0.45
CA HIS A 265 -16.00 -7.98 -0.60
C HIS A 265 -15.71 -9.45 -0.27
N HIS A 266 -14.48 -9.89 -0.56
CA HIS A 266 -14.02 -11.22 -0.18
C HIS A 266 -14.26 -11.44 1.32
N ALA A 267 -14.76 -12.62 1.70
CA ALA A 267 -14.99 -12.94 3.10
C ALA A 267 -13.67 -13.09 3.85
N VAL A 268 -13.66 -12.74 5.14
CA VAL A 268 -12.57 -13.17 6.03
C VAL A 268 -12.71 -14.66 6.24
N MET A 269 -11.69 -15.44 5.87
CA MET A 269 -11.69 -16.90 6.02
C MET A 269 -11.19 -17.32 7.40
N SER A 270 -10.29 -16.52 8.00
CA SER A 270 -9.77 -16.74 9.35
C SER A 270 -9.21 -15.44 9.95
N TYR A 271 -9.22 -15.36 11.28
CA TYR A 271 -8.45 -14.35 12.01
C TYR A 271 -7.19 -14.99 12.59
N VAL A 272 -6.05 -14.60 12.04
CA VAL A 272 -4.72 -15.06 12.47
C VAL A 272 -4.39 -14.47 13.83
N THR A 273 -3.87 -15.28 14.74
CA THR A 273 -3.57 -14.84 16.11
C THR A 273 -2.28 -14.01 16.18
N PRO A 274 -2.11 -13.17 17.21
CA PRO A 274 -0.85 -12.43 17.42
C PRO A 274 0.39 -13.33 17.50
N GLU A 275 0.26 -14.54 18.06
CA GLU A 275 1.33 -15.53 18.16
C GLU A 275 1.72 -16.06 16.77
N GLU A 276 0.76 -16.31 15.90
CA GLU A 276 1.01 -16.71 14.51
C GLU A 276 1.69 -15.59 13.71
N PHE A 277 1.26 -14.32 13.88
CA PHE A 277 1.96 -13.17 13.32
C PHE A 277 3.41 -13.10 13.78
N LYS A 278 3.68 -13.33 15.08
CA LYS A 278 5.05 -13.38 15.61
C LYS A 278 5.84 -14.52 15.03
N SER A 279 5.21 -15.67 14.80
CA SER A 279 5.83 -16.81 14.12
C SER A 279 6.22 -16.47 12.68
N TYR A 280 5.34 -15.81 11.90
CA TYR A 280 5.65 -15.33 10.55
C TYR A 280 6.83 -14.34 10.55
N GLU A 281 6.85 -13.40 11.49
CA GLU A 281 7.94 -12.44 11.65
C GLU A 281 9.30 -13.16 11.86
N THR A 282 9.33 -14.11 12.80
CA THR A 282 10.53 -14.88 13.11
C THR A 282 11.05 -15.67 11.89
N VAL A 283 10.16 -16.36 11.19
CA VAL A 283 10.51 -17.12 9.98
C VAL A 283 11.02 -16.19 8.87
N ALA A 284 10.36 -15.04 8.66
CA ALA A 284 10.79 -14.11 7.64
C ALA A 284 12.20 -13.55 7.91
N TYR A 285 12.54 -13.21 9.16
CA TYR A 285 13.91 -12.83 9.51
C TYR A 285 14.90 -13.97 9.27
N THR A 286 14.55 -15.22 9.60
CA THR A 286 15.40 -16.40 9.33
C THR A 286 15.64 -16.61 7.83
N LYS A 287 14.66 -16.25 6.98
CA LYS A 287 14.80 -16.27 5.52
C LYS A 287 15.65 -15.12 4.96
N GLY A 288 16.07 -14.16 5.79
CA GLY A 288 17.01 -13.09 5.43
C GLY A 288 16.39 -11.78 4.98
N PHE A 289 15.11 -11.52 5.31
CA PHE A 289 14.57 -10.15 5.17
C PHE A 289 15.30 -9.20 6.13
N LEU A 290 15.64 -8.01 5.68
CA LEU A 290 16.29 -6.99 6.51
C LEU A 290 15.34 -6.38 7.53
N MET A 291 14.06 -6.26 7.17
CA MET A 291 13.00 -5.74 8.00
C MET A 291 11.72 -6.55 7.81
N VAL A 292 11.00 -6.79 8.89
CA VAL A 292 9.68 -7.43 8.87
C VAL A 292 8.76 -6.67 9.82
N ALA A 293 7.56 -6.34 9.35
CA ALA A 293 6.46 -5.87 10.18
C ALA A 293 5.29 -6.84 10.06
N SER A 294 4.95 -7.53 11.15
CA SER A 294 3.94 -8.57 11.15
C SER A 294 3.05 -8.45 12.38
N SER A 295 1.81 -8.01 12.17
CA SER A 295 0.78 -7.91 13.23
C SER A 295 -0.62 -7.79 12.61
N PRO A 296 -1.69 -8.02 13.40
CA PRO A 296 -3.06 -7.91 12.88
C PRO A 296 -3.39 -6.57 12.22
N LEU A 297 -2.83 -5.47 12.71
CA LEU A 297 -3.09 -4.13 12.19
C LEU A 297 -2.00 -3.60 11.27
N THR A 298 -0.95 -4.37 10.97
CA THR A 298 0.08 -3.97 9.99
C THR A 298 -0.55 -3.69 8.63
N ARG A 299 -0.11 -2.60 8.01
CA ARG A 299 -0.41 -2.18 6.63
C ARG A 299 0.88 -1.72 5.98
N SER A 300 0.94 -1.73 4.65
CA SER A 300 2.16 -1.39 3.89
C SER A 300 2.76 -0.04 4.27
N SER A 301 1.94 0.94 4.62
CA SER A 301 2.40 2.29 4.99
C SER A 301 2.31 2.59 6.49
N HIS A 302 1.92 1.61 7.33
CA HIS A 302 1.83 1.79 8.77
C HIS A 302 3.24 1.91 9.36
N HIS A 303 3.53 3.01 10.06
CA HIS A 303 4.87 3.36 10.60
C HIS A 303 6.01 3.41 9.57
N ALA A 304 5.71 3.68 8.29
CA ALA A 304 6.68 3.59 7.20
C ALA A 304 7.96 4.40 7.44
N GLY A 305 7.89 5.58 8.06
CA GLY A 305 9.06 6.40 8.38
C GLY A 305 9.98 5.76 9.43
N ASP A 306 9.41 5.23 10.51
CA ASP A 306 10.17 4.54 11.56
C ASP A 306 10.80 3.26 11.03
N ASP A 307 10.04 2.52 10.22
CA ASP A 307 10.48 1.27 9.60
C ASP A 307 11.58 1.53 8.57
N PHE A 308 11.51 2.62 7.81
CA PHE A 308 12.58 2.99 6.88
C PHE A 308 13.89 3.33 7.60
N ALA A 309 13.84 4.02 8.74
CA ALA A 309 15.03 4.30 9.54
C ALA A 309 15.68 2.99 10.04
N ARG A 310 14.87 2.03 10.51
CA ARG A 310 15.33 0.68 10.92
C ARG A 310 15.91 -0.12 9.76
N LEU A 311 15.27 -0.05 8.59
CA LEU A 311 15.71 -0.75 7.38
C LEU A 311 17.08 -0.25 6.92
N ARG A 312 17.32 1.06 6.93
CA ARG A 312 18.64 1.65 6.64
C ARG A 312 19.71 1.16 7.62
N ALA A 313 19.44 1.25 8.91
CA ALA A 313 20.37 0.78 9.94
C ALA A 313 20.70 -0.73 9.80
N ALA A 314 19.70 -1.56 9.45
CA ALA A 314 19.90 -2.98 9.22
C ALA A 314 20.82 -3.26 8.01
N ARG A 315 20.68 -2.48 6.92
CA ARG A 315 21.56 -2.61 5.74
C ARG A 315 22.99 -2.18 6.07
N GLU A 316 23.17 -1.06 6.75
CA GLU A 316 24.48 -0.57 7.19
C GLU A 316 25.21 -1.61 8.04
N LYS A 317 24.51 -2.20 9.02
CA LYS A 317 25.06 -3.28 9.85
C LYS A 317 25.46 -4.51 9.03
N LYS A 318 24.63 -4.93 8.06
CA LYS A 318 24.93 -6.07 7.19
C LYS A 318 26.18 -5.84 6.34
N VAL A 319 26.37 -4.64 5.82
CA VAL A 319 27.56 -4.27 5.04
C VAL A 319 28.82 -4.28 5.90
N LEU A 320 28.77 -3.79 7.13
CA LEU A 320 29.89 -3.80 8.07
C LEU A 320 30.34 -5.23 8.41
N VAL A 321 29.37 -6.13 8.73
CA VAL A 321 29.66 -7.53 9.04
C VAL A 321 30.22 -8.29 7.83
N ALA A 322 29.85 -7.93 6.61
CA ALA A 322 30.36 -8.57 5.40
C ALA A 322 31.77 -8.09 5.01
N ALA A 323 32.25 -6.98 5.59
CA ALA A 323 33.57 -6.40 5.35
C ALA A 323 34.63 -6.87 6.36
N GLU A 324 34.23 -7.54 7.45
CA GLU A 324 35.07 -8.23 8.43
C GLU A 324 35.33 -9.69 8.02
#